data_a5ef83e8b742dcf671c144565bafaf55
#
_entry.id   a5ef83e8b742dcf671c144565bafaf55
#
_cell.length_a   1.000
_cell.length_b   1.000
_cell.length_c   1.000
_cell.angle_alpha   90.00
_cell.angle_beta   90.00
_cell.angle_gamma   90.00
#
_symmetry.space_group_name_H-M   'P 1'
#
loop_
_entity.id
_entity.type
_entity.pdbx_description
1 polymer ?
#
loop_
_entity_poly.entity_id
_entity_poly.type
_entity_poly.pdbx_seq_one_letter_code
_entity_poly.pdbx_strand_id
1 'polypeptide(L)'
;MDEVLADVIAKFEALYKKNHPEEALRQQLNGEEFYAILPERIAGDFRKHIYEKGFFRDLEVIKDSQRVVKELDKKYDVFIVSAAMEFRNSLEDKVDWLADHFPFIPWQRTIFCGLKIVNVDIMIDDRSRNFVGFDGRPLLFSSPHNMLITEFERVNTWEEVAAKLL
;
A
#
# COMPACT_ATOMS: atom_id res chain seq x y z
N MET A 1 -4.47 0.80 0.16
CA MET A 1 -4.14 0.33 1.52
C MET A 1 -2.67 -0.07 1.57
N ASP A 2 -2.27 -1.14 0.84
CA ASP A 2 -0.89 -1.58 0.76
C ASP A 2 -0.04 -0.47 0.16
N GLU A 3 1.20 -0.26 0.61
CA GLU A 3 2.15 0.79 0.23
C GLU A 3 1.66 2.25 0.43
N VAL A 4 0.46 2.43 0.96
CA VAL A 4 -0.09 3.75 1.30
C VAL A 4 -0.34 3.87 2.81
N LEU A 5 -0.89 2.84 3.45
CA LEU A 5 -1.14 2.77 4.88
C LEU A 5 -0.28 1.70 5.57
N ALA A 6 -0.06 0.56 4.89
CA ALA A 6 0.65 -0.61 5.37
C ALA A 6 1.88 -0.87 4.51
N ASP A 7 3.04 -1.07 5.14
CA ASP A 7 4.33 -1.26 4.48
C ASP A 7 4.58 -2.74 4.17
N VAL A 8 4.22 -3.13 2.95
CA VAL A 8 4.46 -4.49 2.43
C VAL A 8 5.94 -4.69 2.10
N ILE A 9 6.62 -3.64 1.64
CA ILE A 9 8.04 -3.70 1.28
C ILE A 9 8.88 -4.00 2.52
N ALA A 10 8.65 -3.30 3.64
CA ALA A 10 9.35 -3.58 4.89
C ALA A 10 9.19 -5.05 5.33
N LYS A 11 7.99 -5.62 5.18
CA LYS A 11 7.76 -7.04 5.46
C LYS A 11 8.57 -7.96 4.54
N PHE A 12 8.58 -7.67 3.24
CA PHE A 12 9.39 -8.43 2.30
C PHE A 12 10.88 -8.34 2.62
N GLU A 13 11.39 -7.15 2.94
CA GLU A 13 12.78 -6.97 3.34
C GLU A 13 13.13 -7.77 4.62
N ALA A 14 12.25 -7.74 5.62
CA ALA A 14 12.45 -8.50 6.86
C ALA A 14 12.48 -10.02 6.60
N LEU A 15 11.56 -10.52 5.78
CA LEU A 15 11.52 -11.92 5.38
C LEU A 15 12.77 -12.32 4.58
N TYR A 16 13.22 -11.45 3.67
CA TYR A 16 14.42 -11.70 2.88
C TYR A 16 15.67 -11.79 3.78
N LYS A 17 15.87 -10.83 4.64
CA LYS A 17 16.99 -10.83 5.61
C LYS A 17 16.98 -12.05 6.52
N LYS A 18 15.78 -12.49 6.94
CA LYS A 18 15.62 -13.68 7.78
C LYS A 18 15.99 -14.96 7.04
N ASN A 19 15.57 -15.10 5.78
CA ASN A 19 15.73 -16.33 5.00
C ASN A 19 17.06 -16.39 4.22
N HIS A 20 17.68 -15.23 3.96
CA HIS A 20 18.90 -15.07 3.17
C HIS A 20 19.88 -14.10 3.82
N PRO A 21 20.35 -14.36 5.05
CA PRO A 21 21.14 -13.40 5.84
C PRO A 21 22.49 -13.05 5.19
N GLU A 22 23.04 -13.96 4.37
CA GLU A 22 24.33 -13.77 3.68
C GLU A 22 24.20 -12.99 2.35
N GLU A 23 22.97 -12.68 1.92
CA GLU A 23 22.72 -12.03 0.64
C GLU A 23 22.28 -10.59 0.86
N ALA A 24 23.07 -9.64 0.36
CA ALA A 24 22.66 -8.24 0.35
C ALA A 24 21.53 -8.03 -0.67
N LEU A 25 20.48 -7.31 -0.26
CA LEU A 25 19.54 -6.75 -1.23
C LEU A 25 20.29 -5.79 -2.16
N ARG A 26 20.02 -5.88 -3.47
CA ARG A 26 20.44 -4.83 -4.40
C ARG A 26 19.85 -3.51 -3.90
N GLN A 27 20.70 -2.51 -3.77
CA GLN A 27 20.43 -1.32 -2.97
C GLN A 27 19.29 -0.39 -3.45
N GLN A 28 18.65 -0.63 -4.60
CA GLN A 28 17.62 0.29 -5.09
C GLN A 28 16.53 -0.44 -5.89
N LEU A 29 15.33 -0.44 -5.31
CA LEU A 29 14.07 -0.59 -6.04
C LEU A 29 13.84 0.71 -6.81
N ASN A 30 14.12 0.73 -8.09
CA ASN A 30 13.95 1.91 -8.93
C ASN A 30 12.96 1.61 -10.06
N GLY A 31 11.68 1.70 -9.75
CA GLY A 31 10.60 1.44 -10.68
C GLY A 31 10.22 -0.05 -10.81
N GLU A 32 10.76 -0.92 -9.97
CA GLU A 32 10.55 -2.36 -10.02
C GLU A 32 9.83 -2.88 -8.77
N GLU A 33 9.14 -4.00 -8.91
CA GLU A 33 8.56 -4.75 -7.79
C GLU A 33 9.68 -5.40 -6.96
N PHE A 34 9.45 -5.55 -5.63
CA PHE A 34 10.46 -6.11 -4.73
C PHE A 34 11.05 -7.45 -5.21
N TYR A 35 10.20 -8.36 -5.64
CA TYR A 35 10.65 -9.68 -6.11
C TYR A 35 11.40 -9.65 -7.44
N ALA A 36 11.28 -8.57 -8.25
CA ALA A 36 12.00 -8.44 -9.51
C ALA A 36 13.50 -8.17 -9.31
N ILE A 37 13.87 -7.61 -8.16
CA ILE A 37 15.29 -7.35 -7.84
C ILE A 37 15.98 -8.52 -7.14
N LEU A 38 15.23 -9.57 -6.77
CA LEU A 38 15.78 -10.75 -6.13
C LEU A 38 16.52 -11.63 -7.16
N PRO A 39 17.52 -12.41 -6.72
CA PRO A 39 18.11 -13.44 -7.57
C PRO A 39 17.02 -14.38 -8.11
N GLU A 40 17.10 -14.75 -9.40
CA GLU A 40 16.06 -15.54 -10.10
C GLU A 40 15.70 -16.84 -9.36
N ARG A 41 16.71 -17.53 -8.79
CA ARG A 41 16.52 -18.75 -8.00
C ARG A 41 15.67 -18.57 -6.73
N ILE A 42 15.53 -17.33 -6.24
CA ILE A 42 14.77 -16.99 -5.02
C ILE A 42 13.43 -16.35 -5.36
N ALA A 43 13.38 -15.53 -6.39
CA ALA A 43 12.23 -14.66 -6.68
C ALA A 43 10.88 -15.41 -6.77
N GLY A 44 10.85 -16.56 -7.43
CA GLY A 44 9.63 -17.37 -7.60
C GLY A 44 9.10 -17.93 -6.29
N ASP A 45 9.99 -18.45 -5.42
CA ASP A 45 9.61 -18.98 -4.12
C ASP A 45 9.29 -17.86 -3.13
N PHE A 46 10.05 -16.77 -3.17
CA PHE A 46 9.85 -15.64 -2.30
C PHE A 46 8.49 -14.96 -2.52
N ARG A 47 8.05 -14.84 -3.78
CA ARG A 47 6.73 -14.31 -4.11
C ARG A 47 5.58 -15.10 -3.48
N LYS A 48 5.78 -16.37 -3.14
CA LYS A 48 4.75 -17.22 -2.51
C LYS A 48 4.35 -16.73 -1.12
N HIS A 49 5.25 -16.04 -0.40
CA HIS A 49 4.95 -15.51 0.93
C HIS A 49 3.71 -14.61 0.97
N ILE A 50 3.44 -13.85 -0.10
CA ILE A 50 2.25 -13.00 -0.16
C ILE A 50 0.92 -13.78 -0.14
N TYR A 51 0.97 -15.08 -0.46
CA TYR A 51 -0.19 -15.98 -0.43
C TYR A 51 -0.31 -16.74 0.90
N GLU A 52 0.61 -16.55 1.83
CA GLU A 52 0.54 -17.20 3.15
C GLU A 52 -0.50 -16.52 4.03
N LYS A 53 -1.23 -17.31 4.81
CA LYS A 53 -2.16 -16.80 5.81
C LYS A 53 -1.39 -15.98 6.86
N GLY A 54 -1.91 -14.81 7.21
CA GLY A 54 -1.28 -13.91 8.17
C GLY A 54 -0.21 -12.98 7.57
N PHE A 55 0.10 -13.09 6.27
CA PHE A 55 1.09 -12.21 5.65
C PHE A 55 0.71 -10.73 5.78
N PHE A 56 -0.57 -10.40 5.64
CA PHE A 56 -1.06 -9.02 5.73
C PHE A 56 -1.48 -8.59 7.15
N ARG A 57 -1.44 -9.53 8.12
CA ARG A 57 -1.97 -9.28 9.48
C ARG A 57 -1.09 -8.37 10.34
N ASP A 58 0.22 -8.43 10.16
CA ASP A 58 1.23 -7.77 10.98
C ASP A 58 2.12 -6.79 10.20
N LEU A 59 1.59 -6.22 9.13
CA LEU A 59 2.30 -5.19 8.37
C LEU A 59 2.55 -3.95 9.23
N GLU A 60 3.72 -3.34 9.08
CA GLU A 60 4.01 -2.07 9.71
C GLU A 60 3.13 -0.95 9.14
N VAL A 61 2.72 -0.03 10.02
CA VAL A 61 1.95 1.14 9.61
C VAL A 61 2.89 2.18 9.01
N ILE A 62 2.56 2.69 7.83
CA ILE A 62 3.34 3.77 7.23
C ILE A 62 3.29 5.01 8.12
N LYS A 63 4.47 5.56 8.40
CA LYS A 63 4.66 6.68 9.31
C LYS A 63 3.66 7.81 9.04
N ASP A 64 3.12 8.37 10.11
CA ASP A 64 2.16 9.49 10.14
C ASP A 64 0.79 9.20 9.50
N SER A 65 0.57 8.03 8.85
CA SER A 65 -0.69 7.72 8.18
C SER A 65 -1.90 7.78 9.11
N GLN A 66 -1.80 7.19 10.31
CA GLN A 66 -2.92 7.16 11.28
C GLN A 66 -3.33 8.57 11.70
N ARG A 67 -2.35 9.42 12.01
CA ARG A 67 -2.60 10.81 12.42
C ARG A 67 -3.26 11.60 11.28
N VAL A 68 -2.65 11.57 10.10
CA VAL A 68 -3.13 12.38 8.96
C VAL A 68 -4.49 11.88 8.47
N VAL A 69 -4.71 10.57 8.35
CA VAL A 69 -6.02 10.01 7.96
C VAL A 69 -7.10 10.41 8.97
N LYS A 70 -6.78 10.42 10.27
CA LYS A 70 -7.72 10.86 11.32
C LYS A 70 -8.07 12.35 11.20
N GLU A 71 -7.12 13.20 10.80
CA GLU A 71 -7.39 14.61 10.55
C GLU A 71 -8.18 14.81 9.25
N LEU A 72 -7.85 14.07 8.20
CA LEU A 72 -8.63 14.07 6.95
C LEU A 72 -10.08 13.65 7.18
N ASP A 73 -10.31 12.65 8.04
CA ASP A 73 -11.67 12.16 8.37
C ASP A 73 -12.57 13.19 9.07
N LYS A 74 -12.00 14.27 9.60
CA LYS A 74 -12.76 15.42 10.11
C LYS A 74 -13.25 16.37 9.01
N LYS A 75 -12.64 16.31 7.84
CA LYS A 75 -12.86 17.25 6.74
C LYS A 75 -13.48 16.60 5.52
N TYR A 76 -13.24 15.33 5.31
CA TYR A 76 -13.66 14.53 4.16
C TYR A 76 -14.33 13.23 4.61
N ASP A 77 -15.19 12.68 3.75
CA ASP A 77 -15.65 11.30 3.88
C ASP A 77 -14.55 10.34 3.41
N VAL A 78 -13.70 9.89 4.34
CA VAL A 78 -12.57 9.02 4.02
C VAL A 78 -13.02 7.57 3.85
N PHE A 79 -12.65 6.96 2.73
CA PHE A 79 -12.86 5.54 2.44
C PHE A 79 -11.53 4.82 2.27
N ILE A 80 -11.43 3.62 2.80
CA ILE A 80 -10.29 2.72 2.55
C ILE A 80 -10.68 1.74 1.45
N VAL A 81 -9.98 1.82 0.31
CA VAL A 81 -10.23 0.93 -0.83
C VAL A 81 -9.01 0.06 -1.08
N SER A 82 -9.19 -1.25 -1.17
CA SER A 82 -8.11 -2.20 -1.42
C SER A 82 -8.53 -3.25 -2.45
N ALA A 83 -7.64 -3.53 -3.43
CA ALA A 83 -7.79 -4.63 -4.37
C ALA A 83 -7.50 -5.99 -3.69
N ALA A 84 -8.08 -6.21 -2.52
CA ALA A 84 -7.80 -7.36 -1.66
C ALA A 84 -8.21 -8.71 -2.26
N MET A 85 -9.10 -8.69 -3.26
CA MET A 85 -9.53 -9.91 -3.98
C MET A 85 -8.39 -10.54 -4.78
N GLU A 86 -7.32 -9.82 -5.07
CA GLU A 86 -6.12 -10.36 -5.72
C GLU A 86 -5.46 -11.44 -4.85
N PHE A 87 -5.52 -11.27 -3.51
CA PHE A 87 -4.97 -12.20 -2.54
C PHE A 87 -6.07 -12.64 -1.56
N ARG A 88 -6.71 -13.77 -1.83
CA ARG A 88 -7.85 -14.24 -1.03
C ARG A 88 -7.54 -14.33 0.48
N ASN A 89 -6.32 -14.74 0.84
CA ASN A 89 -5.84 -14.83 2.21
C ASN A 89 -5.74 -13.46 2.91
N SER A 90 -5.71 -12.36 2.15
CA SER A 90 -5.55 -11.01 2.69
C SER A 90 -6.82 -10.40 3.27
N LEU A 91 -8.01 -10.96 2.96
CA LEU A 91 -9.28 -10.35 3.32
C LEU A 91 -9.48 -10.23 4.83
N GLU A 92 -9.36 -11.37 5.55
CA GLU A 92 -9.47 -11.41 7.01
C GLU A 92 -8.35 -10.59 7.67
N ASP A 93 -7.10 -10.83 7.22
CA ASP A 93 -5.93 -10.10 7.73
C ASP A 93 -6.08 -8.58 7.63
N LYS A 94 -6.60 -8.08 6.50
CA LYS A 94 -6.78 -6.64 6.26
C LYS A 94 -7.94 -6.05 7.06
N VAL A 95 -9.02 -6.80 7.27
CA VAL A 95 -10.11 -6.39 8.17
C VAL A 95 -9.58 -6.18 9.57
N ASP A 96 -8.86 -7.18 10.10
CA ASP A 96 -8.31 -7.13 11.45
C ASP A 96 -7.23 -6.05 11.60
N TRP A 97 -6.36 -5.92 10.60
CA TRP A 97 -5.32 -4.89 10.57
C TRP A 97 -5.92 -3.48 10.59
N LEU A 98 -6.98 -3.23 9.82
CA LEU A 98 -7.67 -1.93 9.81
C LEU A 98 -8.39 -1.68 11.14
N ALA A 99 -8.99 -2.69 11.75
CA ALA A 99 -9.61 -2.56 13.06
C ALA A 99 -8.60 -2.19 14.16
N ASP A 100 -7.38 -2.74 14.09
CA ASP A 100 -6.32 -2.44 15.06
C ASP A 100 -5.69 -1.06 14.85
N HIS A 101 -5.45 -0.68 13.60
CA HIS A 101 -4.64 0.51 13.29
C HIS A 101 -5.45 1.74 12.89
N PHE A 102 -6.67 1.56 12.33
CA PHE A 102 -7.55 2.64 11.89
C PHE A 102 -8.98 2.49 12.44
N PRO A 103 -9.17 2.27 13.77
CA PRO A 103 -10.48 1.98 14.38
C PRO A 103 -11.48 3.14 14.25
N PHE A 104 -11.03 4.32 13.87
CA PHE A 104 -11.86 5.50 13.62
C PHE A 104 -12.52 5.50 12.24
N ILE A 105 -12.08 4.63 11.31
CA ILE A 105 -12.73 4.40 10.02
C ILE A 105 -13.69 3.22 10.19
N PRO A 106 -15.02 3.43 10.13
CA PRO A 106 -15.99 2.36 10.30
C PRO A 106 -15.96 1.40 9.10
N TRP A 107 -16.30 0.14 9.32
CA TRP A 107 -16.28 -0.91 8.30
C TRP A 107 -17.10 -0.57 7.04
N GLN A 108 -18.17 0.24 7.17
CA GLN A 108 -19.00 0.70 6.05
C GLN A 108 -18.23 1.59 5.06
N ARG A 109 -17.12 2.16 5.50
CA ARG A 109 -16.21 2.96 4.67
C ARG A 109 -14.95 2.18 4.24
N THR A 110 -15.01 0.85 4.34
CA THR A 110 -13.97 -0.06 3.85
C THR A 110 -14.50 -0.87 2.67
N ILE A 111 -13.80 -0.81 1.54
CA ILE A 111 -14.19 -1.48 0.29
C ILE A 111 -13.07 -2.44 -0.13
N PHE A 112 -13.34 -3.73 -0.12
CA PHE A 112 -12.46 -4.74 -0.72
C PHE A 112 -13.00 -5.15 -2.08
N CYS A 113 -12.20 -4.94 -3.13
CA CYS A 113 -12.62 -5.10 -4.52
C CYS A 113 -11.55 -5.82 -5.37
N GLY A 114 -11.88 -6.11 -6.61
CA GLY A 114 -10.90 -6.58 -7.61
C GLY A 114 -10.28 -5.38 -8.33
N LEU A 115 -11.10 -4.59 -9.01
CA LEU A 115 -10.65 -3.34 -9.61
C LEU A 115 -11.11 -2.16 -8.76
N LYS A 116 -10.24 -1.16 -8.55
CA LYS A 116 -10.59 0.06 -7.83
C LYS A 116 -11.36 1.03 -8.74
N ILE A 117 -12.60 0.67 -9.09
CA ILE A 117 -13.51 1.53 -9.84
C ILE A 117 -14.42 2.21 -8.82
N VAL A 118 -14.04 3.42 -8.41
CA VAL A 118 -14.76 4.21 -7.41
C VAL A 118 -14.96 5.64 -7.90
N ASN A 119 -16.11 6.24 -7.55
CA ASN A 119 -16.41 7.63 -7.84
C ASN A 119 -16.17 8.45 -6.57
N VAL A 120 -15.01 9.08 -6.49
CA VAL A 120 -14.56 9.93 -5.37
C VAL A 120 -13.86 11.17 -5.91
N ASP A 121 -13.76 12.22 -5.10
CA ASP A 121 -13.13 13.48 -5.55
C ASP A 121 -11.60 13.39 -5.58
N ILE A 122 -11.01 12.64 -4.63
CA ILE A 122 -9.55 12.50 -4.47
C ILE A 122 -9.22 11.02 -4.25
N MET A 123 -8.24 10.50 -4.97
CA MET A 123 -7.71 9.16 -4.76
C MET A 123 -6.21 9.22 -4.44
N ILE A 124 -5.81 8.64 -3.32
CA ILE A 124 -4.40 8.46 -2.95
C ILE A 124 -4.06 6.98 -3.14
N ASP A 125 -3.17 6.69 -4.08
CA ASP A 125 -2.80 5.31 -4.43
C ASP A 125 -1.33 5.23 -4.86
N ASP A 126 -0.69 4.09 -4.66
CA ASP A 126 0.67 3.80 -5.12
C ASP A 126 0.70 3.27 -6.56
N ARG A 127 -0.43 2.80 -7.07
CA ARG A 127 -0.58 2.18 -8.41
C ARG A 127 -1.24 3.14 -9.39
N SER A 128 -0.47 3.71 -10.31
CA SER A 128 -0.96 4.63 -11.35
C SER A 128 -2.05 4.00 -12.25
N ARG A 129 -2.04 2.67 -12.40
CA ARG A 129 -3.08 1.95 -13.15
C ARG A 129 -4.49 2.17 -12.58
N ASN A 130 -4.60 2.48 -11.28
CA ASN A 130 -5.87 2.76 -10.63
C ASN A 130 -6.43 4.15 -10.95
N PHE A 131 -5.62 5.01 -11.58
CA PHE A 131 -6.03 6.34 -12.03
C PHE A 131 -6.51 6.35 -13.48
N VAL A 132 -6.42 5.24 -14.20
CA VAL A 132 -6.93 5.14 -15.56
C VAL A 132 -8.46 5.24 -15.56
N GLY A 133 -8.99 6.28 -16.20
CA GLY A 133 -10.44 6.55 -16.22
C GLY A 133 -10.99 7.12 -14.90
N PHE A 134 -10.13 7.58 -14.00
CA PHE A 134 -10.53 8.28 -12.79
C PHE A 134 -10.66 9.79 -13.07
N ASP A 135 -11.86 10.34 -12.85
CA ASP A 135 -12.17 11.75 -13.18
C ASP A 135 -11.83 12.75 -12.04
N GLY A 136 -11.49 12.23 -10.84
CA GLY A 136 -11.12 13.07 -9.69
C GLY A 136 -9.65 13.47 -9.68
N ARG A 137 -9.17 13.96 -8.53
CA ARG A 137 -7.75 14.35 -8.33
C ARG A 137 -6.93 13.12 -7.89
N PRO A 138 -6.05 12.56 -8.73
CA PRO A 138 -5.15 11.49 -8.34
C PRO A 138 -3.93 12.05 -7.60
N LEU A 139 -3.57 11.43 -6.47
CA LEU A 139 -2.31 11.67 -5.76
C LEU A 139 -1.52 10.35 -5.73
N LEU A 140 -0.42 10.30 -6.48
CA LEU A 140 0.45 9.15 -6.52
C LEU A 140 1.32 9.10 -5.27
N PHE A 141 1.04 8.15 -4.38
CA PHE A 141 1.87 7.92 -3.20
C PHE A 141 3.14 7.18 -3.59
N SER A 142 4.30 7.74 -3.22
CA SER A 142 5.59 7.17 -3.60
C SER A 142 5.80 5.79 -3.00
N SER A 143 6.10 4.85 -3.87
CA SER A 143 6.54 3.49 -3.54
C SER A 143 7.66 3.12 -4.53
N PRO A 144 8.57 2.22 -4.16
CA PRO A 144 9.71 1.86 -5.02
C PRO A 144 9.34 1.53 -6.46
N HIS A 145 8.24 0.79 -6.67
CA HIS A 145 7.83 0.36 -8.01
C HIS A 145 7.32 1.50 -8.92
N ASN A 146 6.95 2.65 -8.35
CA ASN A 146 6.39 3.77 -9.12
C ASN A 146 7.33 4.96 -9.28
N MET A 147 8.59 4.86 -8.86
CA MET A 147 9.54 5.98 -8.85
C MET A 147 9.80 6.62 -10.22
N LEU A 148 9.63 5.87 -11.30
CA LEU A 148 9.83 6.35 -12.67
C LEU A 148 8.59 7.00 -13.29
N ILE A 149 7.44 6.96 -12.61
CA ILE A 149 6.18 7.54 -13.08
C ILE A 149 6.16 9.04 -12.76
N THR A 150 5.96 9.89 -13.76
CA THR A 150 6.01 11.37 -13.64
C THR A 150 4.71 12.07 -14.01
N GLU A 151 3.72 11.34 -14.51
CA GLU A 151 2.49 11.88 -15.10
C GLU A 151 1.46 12.34 -14.05
N PHE A 152 1.65 12.00 -12.78
CA PHE A 152 0.69 12.30 -11.72
C PHE A 152 1.27 13.21 -10.65
N GLU A 153 0.42 13.97 -9.98
CA GLU A 153 0.78 14.69 -8.78
C GLU A 153 1.26 13.70 -7.71
N ARG A 154 2.48 13.91 -7.21
CA ARG A 154 3.14 12.98 -6.29
C ARG A 154 3.09 13.48 -4.85
N VAL A 155 3.01 12.53 -3.93
CA VAL A 155 3.26 12.70 -2.50
C VAL A 155 4.20 11.59 -2.02
N ASN A 156 5.20 11.96 -1.22
CA ASN A 156 6.22 11.02 -0.74
C ASN A 156 5.95 10.59 0.70
N THR A 157 5.20 11.38 1.43
CA THR A 157 4.90 11.15 2.84
C THR A 157 3.47 11.58 3.17
N TRP A 158 2.97 11.09 4.30
CA TRP A 158 1.70 11.54 4.82
C TRP A 158 1.71 13.00 5.28
N GLU A 159 2.87 13.56 5.63
CA GLU A 159 3.01 15.00 5.89
C GLU A 159 2.77 15.82 4.61
N GLU A 160 3.25 15.35 3.45
CA GLU A 160 2.95 16.02 2.18
C GLU A 160 1.47 15.91 1.80
N VAL A 161 0.82 14.77 2.12
CA VAL A 161 -0.65 14.64 1.98
C VAL A 161 -1.36 15.67 2.86
N ALA A 162 -0.95 15.78 4.14
CA ALA A 162 -1.52 16.77 5.06
C ALA A 162 -1.35 18.21 4.53
N ALA A 163 -0.16 18.56 4.07
CA ALA A 163 0.12 19.89 3.53
C ALA A 163 -0.71 20.25 2.28
N LYS A 164 -1.17 19.25 1.52
CA LYS A 164 -1.98 19.46 0.31
C LYS A 164 -3.50 19.46 0.57
N LEU A 165 -3.94 18.76 1.62
CA LEU A 165 -5.36 18.50 1.82
C LEU A 165 -5.94 19.10 3.11
N LEU A 166 -5.11 19.42 4.11
CA LEU A 166 -5.54 20.04 5.38
C LEU A 166 -5.32 21.54 5.39
#